data_797ad9e44e1b1c0099a2c4aec5c114f1
#
_entry.id   797ad9e44e1b1c0099a2c4aec5c114f1
#
_cell.length_a   1.000
_cell.length_b   1.000
_cell.length_c   1.000
_cell.angle_alpha   90.00
_cell.angle_beta   90.00
_cell.angle_gamma   90.00
#
_symmetry.space_group_name_H-M   'P 1'
#
loop_
_entity.id
_entity.type
_entity.pdbx_description
1 polymer ?
#
loop_
_entity_poly.entity_id
_entity_poly.type
_entity_poly.pdbx_seq_one_letter_code
_entity_poly.pdbx_strand_id
1 'polypeptide(L)'
;MSVNWLNLRPFNGSQHAAFEEICCQLAAAETPPPGSQFIRKGAPDAGVECYWTLPDESEWGWQAKFFLSPPNGNQWAQIDQSVKTTLEKHPRLSQYVVCLPIDRQDPRIDNQQWFMDKWNEHVQQWEGWASAKDMAVVFEYWGAHELFARLSREEHRGRY
;
A
#
# COMPACT_ATOMS: atom_id res chain seq x y z
N MET A 1 12.78 -5.20 17.81
CA MET A 1 12.07 -3.93 17.96
C MET A 1 11.01 -3.80 16.87
N SER A 2 9.87 -3.23 17.20
CA SER A 2 8.77 -3.07 16.25
C SER A 2 8.08 -1.73 16.49
N VAL A 3 7.32 -1.29 15.50
CA VAL A 3 6.51 -0.08 15.63
C VAL A 3 5.20 -0.44 16.32
N ASN A 4 4.83 0.35 17.32
CA ASN A 4 3.54 0.17 17.97
C ASN A 4 2.51 1.05 17.25
N TRP A 5 1.83 0.45 16.29
CA TRP A 5 0.87 1.17 15.44
C TRP A 5 -0.33 1.69 16.21
N LEU A 6 -0.67 1.06 17.37
CA LEU A 6 -1.77 1.55 18.22
C LEU A 6 -1.47 2.93 18.79
N ASN A 7 -0.19 3.23 18.99
CA ASN A 7 0.26 4.49 19.58
C ASN A 7 0.81 5.47 18.53
N LEU A 8 0.47 5.28 17.28
CA LEU A 8 0.92 6.18 16.22
C LEU A 8 0.42 7.60 16.50
N ARG A 9 1.34 8.57 16.46
CA ARG A 9 1.00 9.97 16.71
C ARG A 9 0.08 10.47 15.58
N PRO A 10 -1.07 11.06 15.93
CA PRO A 10 -1.97 11.61 14.91
C PRO A 10 -1.32 12.69 14.05
N PHE A 11 -1.73 12.73 12.79
CA PHE A 11 -1.34 13.76 11.82
C PHE A 11 -2.64 14.26 11.17
N ASN A 12 -2.79 15.58 11.02
CA ASN A 12 -4.03 16.18 10.55
C ASN A 12 -5.26 15.65 11.30
N GLY A 13 -5.10 15.43 12.61
CA GLY A 13 -6.20 15.03 13.48
C GLY A 13 -6.52 13.54 13.52
N SER A 14 -5.77 12.67 12.82
CA SER A 14 -6.07 11.25 12.87
C SER A 14 -4.82 10.37 12.73
N GLN A 15 -4.89 9.18 13.32
CA GLN A 15 -3.87 8.15 13.13
C GLN A 15 -3.90 7.60 11.71
N HIS A 16 -5.07 7.56 11.10
CA HIS A 16 -5.25 7.12 9.72
C HIS A 16 -4.43 7.99 8.77
N ALA A 17 -4.56 9.31 8.91
CA ALA A 17 -3.78 10.25 8.10
C ALA A 17 -2.28 10.14 8.37
N ALA A 18 -1.90 9.86 9.64
CA ALA A 18 -0.50 9.65 9.98
C ALA A 18 0.07 8.43 9.30
N PHE A 19 -0.68 7.33 9.24
CA PHE A 19 -0.27 6.12 8.55
C PHE A 19 -0.10 6.34 7.06
N GLU A 20 -1.05 7.03 6.43
CA GLU A 20 -0.97 7.40 5.01
C GLU A 20 0.28 8.23 4.73
N GLU A 21 0.56 9.20 5.61
CA GLU A 21 1.74 10.07 5.47
C GLU A 21 3.03 9.26 5.53
N ILE A 22 3.15 8.35 6.49
CA ILE A 22 4.32 7.47 6.62
C ILE A 22 4.51 6.65 5.36
N CYS A 23 3.43 6.02 4.87
CA CYS A 23 3.50 5.19 3.68
C CYS A 23 3.94 6.00 2.44
N CYS A 24 3.42 7.22 2.30
CA CYS A 24 3.82 8.10 1.20
C CYS A 24 5.28 8.50 1.28
N GLN A 25 5.79 8.79 2.49
CA GLN A 25 7.20 9.13 2.66
C GLN A 25 8.10 7.93 2.33
N LEU A 26 7.68 6.72 2.72
CA LEU A 26 8.43 5.51 2.38
C LEU A 26 8.40 5.23 0.88
N ALA A 27 7.26 5.46 0.24
CA ALA A 27 7.13 5.34 -1.22
C ALA A 27 8.04 6.34 -1.93
N ALA A 28 8.11 7.58 -1.44
CA ALA A 28 8.96 8.62 -2.01
C ALA A 28 10.45 8.28 -1.91
N ALA A 29 10.82 7.44 -0.95
CA ALA A 29 12.21 7.02 -0.73
C ALA A 29 12.60 5.79 -1.55
N GLU A 30 11.67 5.20 -2.32
CA GLU A 30 12.01 4.10 -3.24
C GLU A 30 12.89 4.62 -4.37
N THR A 31 13.54 3.71 -5.09
CA THR A 31 14.53 4.05 -6.09
C THR A 31 14.07 3.63 -7.49
N PRO A 32 13.08 4.33 -8.07
CA PRO A 32 12.70 4.06 -9.45
C PRO A 32 13.79 4.51 -10.41
N PRO A 33 13.69 4.19 -11.72
CA PRO A 33 14.69 4.63 -12.70
C PRO A 33 14.90 6.14 -12.67
N PRO A 34 16.12 6.63 -12.97
CA PRO A 34 16.38 8.07 -13.03
C PRO A 34 15.43 8.77 -14.02
N GLY A 35 14.97 9.96 -13.63
CA GLY A 35 14.00 10.70 -14.44
C GLY A 35 12.55 10.47 -14.02
N SER A 36 12.31 9.58 -13.05
CA SER A 36 10.97 9.38 -12.51
C SER A 36 10.53 10.55 -11.64
N GLN A 37 9.22 10.80 -11.57
CA GLN A 37 8.65 11.88 -10.77
C GLN A 37 7.68 11.32 -9.75
N PHE A 38 7.81 11.76 -8.50
CA PHE A 38 6.91 11.38 -7.42
C PHE A 38 5.77 12.37 -7.32
N ILE A 39 4.55 11.85 -7.25
CA ILE A 39 3.34 12.66 -7.14
C ILE A 39 2.55 12.22 -5.92
N ARG A 40 2.27 13.17 -5.04
CA ARG A 40 1.44 12.98 -3.88
C ARG A 40 0.03 13.44 -4.21
N LYS A 41 -0.94 12.58 -4.01
CA LYS A 41 -2.34 12.94 -4.23
C LYS A 41 -2.96 13.45 -2.96
N GLY A 42 -3.72 14.53 -3.05
CA GLY A 42 -4.57 14.97 -1.98
C GLY A 42 -5.92 14.27 -2.04
N ALA A 43 -6.62 14.21 -0.91
CA ALA A 43 -7.99 13.70 -0.90
C ALA A 43 -8.88 14.61 -1.74
N PRO A 44 -9.88 14.09 -2.45
CA PRO A 44 -10.27 12.67 -2.50
C PRO A 44 -9.75 11.99 -3.76
N ASP A 45 -8.55 11.51 -3.77
CA ASP A 45 -8.15 10.66 -4.87
C ASP A 45 -8.40 9.21 -4.47
N ALA A 46 -9.44 8.64 -5.03
CA ALA A 46 -9.80 7.28 -4.71
C ALA A 46 -8.79 6.32 -5.34
N GLY A 47 -8.21 5.47 -4.52
CA GLY A 47 -7.40 4.36 -4.98
C GLY A 47 -5.90 4.50 -4.73
N VAL A 48 -5.32 5.70 -4.82
CA VAL A 48 -3.90 5.91 -4.54
C VAL A 48 -3.69 7.11 -3.63
N GLU A 49 -2.79 6.97 -2.66
CA GLU A 49 -2.33 8.08 -1.84
C GLU A 49 -1.18 8.82 -2.53
N CYS A 50 -0.37 8.08 -3.30
CA CYS A 50 0.77 8.63 -4.01
C CYS A 50 1.19 7.69 -5.13
N TYR A 51 1.98 8.20 -6.07
CA TYR A 51 2.52 7.36 -7.14
C TYR A 51 3.78 7.96 -7.75
N TRP A 52 4.58 7.10 -8.39
CA TRP A 52 5.70 7.49 -9.22
C TRP A 52 5.29 7.38 -10.68
N THR A 53 5.66 8.36 -11.50
CA THR A 53 5.61 8.26 -12.96
C THR A 53 7.02 8.00 -13.45
N LEU A 54 7.22 6.89 -14.17
CA LEU A 54 8.52 6.48 -14.66
C LEU A 54 8.81 7.10 -16.03
N PRO A 55 10.09 7.08 -16.49
CA PRO A 55 10.42 7.66 -17.79
C PRO A 55 9.68 7.03 -18.98
N ASP A 56 9.28 5.76 -18.88
CA ASP A 56 8.50 5.08 -19.92
C ASP A 56 7.00 5.36 -19.80
N GLU A 57 6.62 6.28 -18.92
CA GLU A 57 5.25 6.68 -18.61
C GLU A 57 4.45 5.66 -17.80
N SER A 58 5.05 4.52 -17.42
CA SER A 58 4.39 3.60 -16.50
C SER A 58 4.34 4.22 -15.10
N GLU A 59 3.48 3.67 -14.25
CA GLU A 59 3.26 4.22 -12.91
C GLU A 59 3.34 3.15 -11.84
N TRP A 60 3.90 3.51 -10.68
CA TRP A 60 3.88 2.71 -9.46
C TRP A 60 3.00 3.44 -8.46
N GLY A 61 1.96 2.78 -7.97
CA GLY A 61 1.00 3.40 -7.05
C GLY A 61 0.98 2.73 -5.69
N TRP A 62 0.58 3.49 -4.68
CA TRP A 62 0.45 3.02 -3.29
C TRP A 62 -0.90 3.38 -2.73
N GLN A 63 -1.52 2.42 -2.01
CA GLN A 63 -2.64 2.72 -1.13
C GLN A 63 -2.29 2.30 0.29
N ALA A 64 -2.80 3.03 1.26
CA ALA A 64 -2.60 2.75 2.67
C ALA A 64 -3.94 2.66 3.38
N LYS A 65 -4.14 1.61 4.17
CA LYS A 65 -5.34 1.41 4.97
C LYS A 65 -4.93 1.10 6.40
N PHE A 66 -5.36 1.92 7.34
CA PHE A 66 -4.98 1.76 8.74
C PHE A 66 -5.88 0.75 9.44
N PHE A 67 -5.80 -0.51 8.99
CA PHE A 67 -6.51 -1.62 9.63
C PHE A 67 -5.55 -2.31 10.60
N LEU A 68 -5.93 -2.43 11.87
CA LEU A 68 -5.05 -2.94 12.92
C LEU A 68 -5.21 -4.45 13.13
N SER A 69 -6.10 -5.09 12.40
CA SER A 69 -6.29 -6.54 12.39
C SER A 69 -6.57 -6.99 10.96
N PRO A 70 -6.47 -8.29 10.67
CA PRO A 70 -6.74 -8.78 9.30
C PRO A 70 -8.09 -8.27 8.80
N PRO A 71 -8.18 -7.83 7.54
CA PRO A 71 -9.40 -7.21 7.04
C PRO A 71 -10.61 -8.13 7.11
N ASN A 72 -11.75 -7.58 7.52
CA ASN A 72 -13.04 -8.27 7.40
C ASN A 72 -13.58 -8.08 5.97
N GLY A 73 -14.76 -8.63 5.69
CA GLY A 73 -15.34 -8.56 4.35
C GLY A 73 -15.53 -7.13 3.84
N ASN A 74 -16.00 -6.22 4.71
CA ASN A 74 -16.19 -4.81 4.32
C ASN A 74 -14.87 -4.12 4.05
N GLN A 75 -13.84 -4.44 4.82
CA GLN A 75 -12.51 -3.85 4.65
C GLN A 75 -11.84 -4.38 3.37
N TRP A 76 -11.97 -5.67 3.08
CA TRP A 76 -11.52 -6.20 1.80
C TRP A 76 -12.23 -5.53 0.63
N ALA A 77 -13.54 -5.29 0.77
CA ALA A 77 -14.29 -4.60 -0.27
C ALA A 77 -13.77 -3.17 -0.50
N GLN A 78 -13.33 -2.48 0.56
CA GLN A 78 -12.71 -1.16 0.43
C GLN A 78 -11.39 -1.23 -0.34
N ILE A 79 -10.57 -2.23 -0.05
CA ILE A 79 -9.31 -2.43 -0.77
C ILE A 79 -9.60 -2.74 -2.24
N ASP A 80 -10.54 -3.66 -2.51
CA ASP A 80 -10.95 -4.02 -3.87
C ASP A 80 -11.43 -2.79 -4.64
N GLN A 81 -12.23 -1.94 -4.00
CA GLN A 81 -12.75 -0.73 -4.65
C GLN A 81 -11.63 0.24 -5.00
N SER A 82 -10.64 0.38 -4.11
CA SER A 82 -9.47 1.23 -4.38
C SER A 82 -8.67 0.70 -5.56
N VAL A 83 -8.48 -0.61 -5.65
CA VAL A 83 -7.80 -1.23 -6.80
C VAL A 83 -8.57 -0.94 -8.08
N LYS A 84 -9.89 -1.18 -8.06
CA LYS A 84 -10.75 -1.00 -9.23
C LYS A 84 -10.67 0.44 -9.75
N THR A 85 -10.79 1.40 -8.84
CA THR A 85 -10.72 2.82 -9.19
C THR A 85 -9.35 3.18 -9.77
N THR A 86 -8.27 2.64 -9.16
CA THR A 86 -6.92 2.91 -9.64
C THR A 86 -6.71 2.37 -11.04
N LEU A 87 -7.18 1.16 -11.32
CA LEU A 87 -7.07 0.58 -12.66
C LEU A 87 -7.81 1.41 -13.70
N GLU A 88 -8.91 2.05 -13.32
CA GLU A 88 -9.65 2.93 -14.22
C GLU A 88 -8.93 4.27 -14.44
N LYS A 89 -8.39 4.87 -13.38
CA LYS A 89 -7.81 6.22 -13.44
C LYS A 89 -6.35 6.24 -13.84
N HIS A 90 -5.64 5.12 -13.68
CA HIS A 90 -4.20 5.01 -13.96
C HIS A 90 -3.95 3.88 -14.96
N PRO A 91 -4.28 4.08 -16.24
CA PRO A 91 -4.16 3.01 -17.24
C PRO A 91 -2.72 2.59 -17.51
N ARG A 92 -1.74 3.37 -17.06
CA ARG A 92 -0.32 3.06 -17.21
C ARG A 92 0.28 2.41 -15.96
N LEU A 93 -0.55 2.06 -14.98
CA LEU A 93 -0.09 1.44 -13.75
C LEU A 93 0.60 0.10 -14.05
N SER A 94 1.81 -0.08 -13.50
CA SER A 94 2.59 -1.31 -13.67
C SER A 94 2.89 -1.99 -12.33
N GLN A 95 2.78 -1.27 -11.23
CA GLN A 95 2.99 -1.82 -9.89
C GLN A 95 2.04 -1.12 -8.92
N TYR A 96 1.45 -1.88 -8.04
CA TYR A 96 0.53 -1.34 -7.04
C TYR A 96 0.80 -1.97 -5.68
N VAL A 97 1.07 -1.13 -4.71
CA VAL A 97 1.43 -1.57 -3.36
C VAL A 97 0.29 -1.26 -2.41
N VAL A 98 -0.13 -2.25 -1.64
CA VAL A 98 -1.12 -2.09 -0.57
C VAL A 98 -0.38 -2.14 0.76
N CYS A 99 -0.54 -1.08 1.56
CA CYS A 99 0.10 -0.95 2.87
C CYS A 99 -0.93 -1.15 3.97
N LEU A 100 -0.71 -2.15 4.82
CA LEU A 100 -1.50 -2.40 6.01
C LEU A 100 -0.54 -2.63 7.18
N PRO A 101 -0.79 -2.07 8.38
CA PRO A 101 0.12 -2.25 9.51
C PRO A 101 -0.11 -3.62 10.20
N ILE A 102 -0.18 -4.67 9.41
CA ILE A 102 -0.48 -6.03 9.89
C ILE A 102 0.67 -6.93 9.49
N ASP A 103 1.17 -7.70 10.46
CA ASP A 103 2.23 -8.67 10.19
C ASP A 103 1.61 -9.97 9.67
N ARG A 104 1.94 -10.30 8.43
CA ARG A 104 1.51 -11.55 7.82
C ARG A 104 2.23 -12.78 8.39
N GLN A 105 3.22 -12.56 9.26
CA GLN A 105 4.03 -13.60 9.87
C GLN A 105 3.80 -13.71 11.39
N ASP A 106 2.67 -13.21 11.89
CA ASP A 106 2.38 -13.27 13.33
C ASP A 106 2.00 -14.69 13.75
N PRO A 107 2.90 -15.41 14.47
CA PRO A 107 2.65 -16.81 14.84
C PRO A 107 1.57 -16.98 15.91
N ARG A 108 1.11 -15.90 16.55
CA ARG A 108 0.09 -15.96 17.60
C ARG A 108 -1.31 -16.04 17.03
N ILE A 109 -1.47 -15.85 15.73
CA ILE A 109 -2.79 -15.84 15.08
C ILE A 109 -2.91 -17.05 14.17
N ASP A 110 -3.81 -17.96 14.49
CA ASP A 110 -4.10 -19.12 13.66
C ASP A 110 -4.57 -18.70 12.25
N ASN A 111 -4.96 -17.44 12.10
CA ASN A 111 -5.46 -16.88 10.85
C ASN A 111 -4.38 -16.35 9.93
N GLN A 112 -3.11 -16.45 10.31
CA GLN A 112 -2.01 -15.89 9.51
C GLN A 112 -1.98 -16.49 8.10
N GLN A 113 -2.03 -17.82 8.01
CA GLN A 113 -2.07 -18.52 6.74
C GLN A 113 -3.33 -18.16 5.98
N TRP A 114 -4.43 -17.99 6.70
CA TRP A 114 -5.70 -17.58 6.11
C TRP A 114 -5.61 -16.16 5.51
N PHE A 115 -4.90 -15.23 6.16
CA PHE A 115 -4.70 -13.88 5.61
C PHE A 115 -3.95 -13.96 4.26
N MET A 116 -2.88 -14.75 4.19
CA MET A 116 -2.13 -14.90 2.95
C MET A 116 -2.96 -15.56 1.85
N ASP A 117 -3.80 -16.51 2.22
CA ASP A 117 -4.74 -17.14 1.28
C ASP A 117 -5.70 -16.09 0.72
N LYS A 118 -6.25 -15.24 1.60
CA LYS A 118 -7.15 -14.14 1.19
C LYS A 118 -6.44 -13.12 0.32
N TRP A 119 -5.22 -12.75 0.69
CA TRP A 119 -4.42 -11.84 -0.12
C TRP A 119 -4.24 -12.40 -1.53
N ASN A 120 -3.85 -13.66 -1.63
CA ASN A 120 -3.63 -14.31 -2.93
C ASN A 120 -4.92 -14.39 -3.76
N GLU A 121 -6.05 -14.68 -3.13
CA GLU A 121 -7.35 -14.69 -3.81
C GLU A 121 -7.66 -13.31 -4.40
N HIS A 122 -7.46 -12.26 -3.62
CA HIS A 122 -7.73 -10.90 -4.08
C HIS A 122 -6.76 -10.47 -5.18
N VAL A 123 -5.48 -10.82 -5.06
CA VAL A 123 -4.50 -10.51 -6.12
C VAL A 123 -4.90 -11.19 -7.43
N GLN A 124 -5.32 -12.44 -7.40
CA GLN A 124 -5.79 -13.12 -8.61
C GLN A 124 -6.98 -12.39 -9.24
N GLN A 125 -7.91 -11.93 -8.42
CA GLN A 125 -9.06 -11.15 -8.88
C GLN A 125 -8.60 -9.84 -9.53
N TRP A 126 -7.70 -9.12 -8.87
CA TRP A 126 -7.18 -7.84 -9.37
C TRP A 126 -6.38 -8.02 -10.66
N GLU A 127 -5.60 -9.09 -10.74
CA GLU A 127 -4.86 -9.43 -11.97
C GLU A 127 -5.83 -9.69 -13.12
N GLY A 128 -6.95 -10.35 -12.84
CA GLY A 128 -8.00 -10.56 -13.82
C GLY A 128 -8.63 -9.25 -14.29
N TRP A 129 -8.89 -8.33 -13.37
CA TRP A 129 -9.41 -7.00 -13.73
C TRP A 129 -8.43 -6.22 -14.59
N ALA A 130 -7.14 -6.27 -14.24
CA ALA A 130 -6.09 -5.59 -15.01
C ALA A 130 -5.98 -6.20 -16.42
N SER A 131 -5.97 -7.52 -16.50
CA SER A 131 -5.90 -8.23 -17.77
C SER A 131 -7.05 -7.88 -18.72
N ALA A 132 -8.25 -7.72 -18.16
CA ALA A 132 -9.42 -7.32 -18.94
C ALA A 132 -9.27 -5.92 -19.55
N LYS A 133 -8.36 -5.12 -19.04
CA LYS A 133 -8.02 -3.78 -19.53
C LYS A 133 -6.69 -3.77 -20.29
N ASP A 134 -6.15 -4.93 -20.64
CA ASP A 134 -4.86 -5.08 -21.29
C ASP A 134 -3.71 -4.47 -20.46
N MET A 135 -3.82 -4.56 -19.13
CA MET A 135 -2.81 -4.07 -18.20
C MET A 135 -2.09 -5.25 -17.56
N ALA A 136 -0.77 -5.13 -17.38
CA ALA A 136 0.02 -6.06 -16.60
C ALA A 136 0.50 -5.33 -15.34
N VAL A 137 -0.08 -5.65 -14.20
CA VAL A 137 0.20 -4.97 -12.93
C VAL A 137 0.74 -5.98 -11.92
N VAL A 138 1.85 -5.62 -11.26
CA VAL A 138 2.38 -6.39 -10.13
C VAL A 138 1.78 -5.82 -8.86
N PHE A 139 1.12 -6.67 -8.06
CA PHE A 139 0.53 -6.28 -6.79
C PHE A 139 1.45 -6.74 -5.66
N GLU A 140 1.79 -5.82 -4.77
CA GLU A 140 2.76 -6.05 -3.70
C GLU A 140 2.14 -5.67 -2.36
N TYR A 141 2.48 -6.40 -1.30
CA TYR A 141 2.00 -6.15 0.04
C TYR A 141 3.13 -5.57 0.91
N TRP A 142 2.89 -4.40 1.49
CA TRP A 142 3.75 -3.85 2.54
C TRP A 142 3.00 -3.98 3.87
N GLY A 143 3.34 -5.03 4.61
CA GLY A 143 2.79 -5.25 5.95
C GLY A 143 3.68 -4.62 7.01
N ALA A 144 3.39 -4.95 8.28
CA ALA A 144 4.13 -4.39 9.40
C ALA A 144 5.63 -4.63 9.29
N HIS A 145 6.03 -5.82 8.86
CA HIS A 145 7.46 -6.16 8.72
C HIS A 145 8.13 -5.32 7.64
N GLU A 146 7.53 -5.23 6.45
CA GLU A 146 8.09 -4.48 5.32
C GLU A 146 8.16 -2.99 5.64
N LEU A 147 7.15 -2.47 6.33
CA LEU A 147 7.13 -1.07 6.76
C LEU A 147 8.22 -0.80 7.79
N PHE A 148 8.35 -1.69 8.79
CA PHE A 148 9.37 -1.55 9.81
C PHE A 148 10.78 -1.60 9.20
N ALA A 149 11.01 -2.52 8.26
CA ALA A 149 12.31 -2.65 7.61
C ALA A 149 12.70 -1.34 6.91
N ARG A 150 11.74 -0.69 6.26
CA ARG A 150 11.99 0.60 5.60
C ARG A 150 12.19 1.73 6.59
N LEU A 151 11.39 1.79 7.65
CA LEU A 151 11.53 2.81 8.69
C LEU A 151 12.86 2.70 9.44
N SER A 152 13.45 1.51 9.48
CA SER A 152 14.71 1.27 10.19
C SER A 152 15.94 1.69 9.38
N ARG A 153 15.77 2.10 8.12
CA ARG A 153 16.87 2.63 7.33
C ARG A 153 17.33 3.98 7.89
N GLU A 154 18.61 4.28 7.72
CA GLU A 154 19.21 5.51 8.27
C GLU A 154 18.45 6.77 7.84
N GLU A 155 18.05 6.85 6.56
CA GLU A 155 17.37 8.02 6.02
C GLU A 155 15.97 8.25 6.58
N HIS A 156 15.41 7.27 7.30
CA HIS A 156 14.07 7.38 7.89
C HIS A 156 14.09 7.54 9.40
N ARG A 157 15.25 7.72 9.96
CA ARG A 157 15.39 7.88 11.39
C ARG A 157 14.57 9.07 11.89
N GLY A 158 13.74 8.86 12.90
CA GLY A 158 12.90 9.90 13.50
C GLY A 158 11.48 10.00 12.96
N ARG A 159 11.11 9.16 11.97
CA ARG A 159 9.75 9.20 11.39
C ARG A 159 8.73 8.34 12.17
N TYR A 160 9.18 7.58 13.18
CA TYR A 160 8.29 6.67 13.92
C TYR A 160 8.45 6.77 15.44
#